data_8b1637bc0814d11aa30c9f855bb5a8e2
#
_entry.id   8b1637bc0814d11aa30c9f855bb5a8e2
#
_cell.length_a   1.000
_cell.length_b   1.000
_cell.length_c   1.000
_cell.angle_alpha   90.00
_cell.angle_beta   90.00
_cell.angle_gamma   90.00
#
_symmetry.space_group_name_H-M   'P 1'
#
loop_
_entity.id
_entity.type
_entity.pdbx_description
1 polymer ?
#
loop_
_entity_poly.entity_id
_entity_poly.type
_entity_poly.pdbx_seq_one_letter_code
_entity_poly.pdbx_strand_id
1 'polypeptide(L)'
;MGSRFLLCDEVPMKLTPPRTISPSAAKLRLLKKLRCTLRYEKKAWAAGARLVAGVDEVGRGSLFGCVVAAAVILDPNYRVRGLRDSKLLPAARREVLAERIREHTVAWAVAAVDAARIDQINIYHASRLAMREAVTRLAPAADHLLVDALRIECEQPQVPIIHGDAVSASIAAASILAKVERDRMMREWDAVFPAYGLGSHKGYSTPRHLAALREFGPTPLHRQSFAPVWQNPVPQEAFFFMDDDELALDETAVG
;
A
#
# COMPACT_ATOMS: atom_id res chain seq x y z
N MET A 1 -41.59 25.58 68.71
CA MET A 1 -40.98 24.35 68.22
C MET A 1 -40.88 24.44 66.72
N GLY A 2 -39.76 24.86 66.20
CA GLY A 2 -39.54 25.07 64.76
C GLY A 2 -38.64 23.95 64.18
N SER A 3 -39.23 23.16 63.28
CA SER A 3 -38.49 22.16 62.49
C SER A 3 -37.75 22.81 61.31
N ARG A 4 -36.44 22.82 61.36
CA ARG A 4 -35.57 23.14 60.20
C ARG A 4 -35.54 21.96 59.25
N PHE A 5 -36.08 22.12 58.03
CA PHE A 5 -35.82 21.24 56.92
C PHE A 5 -34.43 21.58 56.36
N LEU A 6 -33.53 20.61 56.40
CA LEU A 6 -32.25 20.64 55.68
C LEU A 6 -32.50 20.33 54.19
N LEU A 7 -32.29 21.33 53.34
CA LEU A 7 -32.22 21.17 51.89
C LEU A 7 -30.87 20.47 51.57
N CYS A 8 -30.94 19.24 51.07
CA CYS A 8 -29.81 18.60 50.44
C CYS A 8 -29.61 19.25 49.07
N ASP A 9 -28.51 19.96 48.90
CA ASP A 9 -28.04 20.42 47.60
C ASP A 9 -27.63 19.21 46.75
N GLU A 10 -28.43 18.85 45.74
CA GLU A 10 -28.05 17.88 44.71
C GLU A 10 -27.00 18.50 43.79
N VAL A 11 -25.77 18.03 43.88
CA VAL A 11 -24.68 18.37 42.95
C VAL A 11 -25.00 17.72 41.60
N PRO A 12 -25.19 18.48 40.52
CA PRO A 12 -25.47 17.90 39.22
C PRO A 12 -24.27 17.10 38.71
N MET A 13 -24.46 15.80 38.58
CA MET A 13 -23.49 14.88 38.01
C MET A 13 -23.26 15.24 36.53
N LYS A 14 -22.12 15.87 36.19
CA LYS A 14 -21.74 16.17 34.81
C LYS A 14 -21.54 14.87 34.09
N LEU A 15 -22.54 14.45 33.31
CA LEU A 15 -22.42 13.39 32.31
C LEU A 15 -21.44 13.85 31.25
N THR A 16 -20.20 13.32 31.27
CA THR A 16 -19.27 13.49 30.18
C THR A 16 -19.80 12.72 28.96
N PRO A 17 -19.96 13.39 27.78
CA PRO A 17 -20.45 12.71 26.59
C PRO A 17 -19.52 11.56 26.22
N PRO A 18 -20.05 10.45 25.71
CA PRO A 18 -19.21 9.32 25.30
C PRO A 18 -18.18 9.79 24.27
N ARG A 19 -16.90 9.46 24.50
CA ARG A 19 -15.82 9.77 23.55
C ARG A 19 -16.13 9.12 22.21
N THR A 20 -16.51 9.91 21.23
CA THR A 20 -16.69 9.44 19.84
C THR A 20 -15.34 9.01 19.30
N ILE A 21 -15.22 7.71 18.97
CA ILE A 21 -14.01 7.15 18.38
C ILE A 21 -13.95 7.59 16.91
N SER A 22 -12.83 8.13 16.45
CA SER A 22 -12.66 8.50 15.05
C SER A 22 -12.84 7.28 14.13
N PRO A 23 -13.33 7.45 12.88
CA PRO A 23 -13.50 6.34 11.94
C PRO A 23 -12.23 5.52 11.73
N SER A 24 -11.06 6.17 11.72
CA SER A 24 -9.75 5.51 11.61
C SER A 24 -9.43 4.64 12.84
N ALA A 25 -9.73 5.12 14.05
CA ALA A 25 -9.53 4.34 15.27
C ALA A 25 -10.52 3.17 15.37
N ALA A 26 -11.76 3.33 14.91
CA ALA A 26 -12.74 2.26 14.84
C ALA A 26 -12.28 1.16 13.86
N LYS A 27 -11.82 1.54 12.65
CA LYS A 27 -11.24 0.62 11.68
C LYS A 27 -10.04 -0.14 12.24
N LEU A 28 -9.12 0.54 12.90
CA LEU A 28 -7.95 -0.10 13.53
C LEU A 28 -8.34 -1.09 14.62
N ARG A 29 -9.36 -0.80 15.42
CA ARG A 29 -9.91 -1.73 16.43
C ARG A 29 -10.52 -2.97 15.79
N LEU A 30 -11.23 -2.81 14.67
CA LEU A 30 -11.78 -3.93 13.90
C LEU A 30 -10.65 -4.82 13.38
N LEU A 31 -9.66 -4.26 12.69
CA LEU A 31 -8.52 -4.99 12.13
C LEU A 31 -7.74 -5.77 13.20
N LYS A 32 -7.58 -5.21 14.40
CA LYS A 32 -6.93 -5.91 15.53
C LYS A 32 -7.69 -7.15 16.01
N LYS A 33 -9.00 -7.24 15.77
CA LYS A 33 -9.83 -8.41 16.14
C LYS A 33 -9.80 -9.52 15.09
N LEU A 34 -9.46 -9.18 13.84
CA LEU A 34 -9.37 -10.16 12.76
C LEU A 34 -8.15 -11.06 12.97
N ARG A 35 -8.29 -12.31 12.57
CA ARG A 35 -7.20 -13.29 12.65
C ARG A 35 -6.85 -13.79 11.26
N CYS A 36 -5.61 -13.58 10.86
CA CYS A 36 -5.04 -14.15 9.65
C CYS A 36 -4.91 -15.67 9.82
N THR A 37 -5.60 -16.41 8.98
CA THR A 37 -5.66 -17.89 9.01
C THR A 37 -5.61 -18.47 7.60
N LEU A 38 -5.46 -19.79 7.47
CA LEU A 38 -5.55 -20.52 6.20
C LEU A 38 -6.99 -20.93 5.84
N ARG A 39 -8.02 -20.27 6.37
CA ARG A 39 -9.41 -20.69 6.16
C ARG A 39 -9.82 -20.65 4.69
N TYR A 40 -9.46 -19.62 3.99
CA TYR A 40 -9.79 -19.42 2.58
C TYR A 40 -8.98 -20.36 1.67
N GLU A 41 -7.69 -20.48 1.94
CA GLU A 41 -6.79 -21.40 1.25
C GLU A 41 -7.27 -22.85 1.40
N LYS A 42 -7.58 -23.28 2.62
CA LYS A 42 -8.13 -24.63 2.89
C LYS A 42 -9.45 -24.88 2.17
N LYS A 43 -10.32 -23.86 2.05
CA LYS A 43 -11.57 -23.99 1.28
C LYS A 43 -11.29 -24.19 -0.20
N ALA A 44 -10.34 -23.46 -0.78
CA ALA A 44 -9.94 -23.62 -2.17
C ALA A 44 -9.28 -24.99 -2.41
N TRP A 45 -8.38 -25.45 -1.53
CA TRP A 45 -7.76 -26.77 -1.61
C TRP A 45 -8.79 -27.89 -1.51
N ALA A 46 -9.78 -27.78 -0.60
CA ALA A 46 -10.88 -28.76 -0.49
C ALA A 46 -11.78 -28.79 -1.74
N ALA A 47 -11.84 -27.70 -2.51
CA ALA A 47 -12.53 -27.63 -3.79
C ALA A 47 -11.69 -28.10 -4.98
N GLY A 48 -10.46 -28.62 -4.74
CA GLY A 48 -9.59 -29.20 -5.76
C GLY A 48 -8.47 -28.31 -6.28
N ALA A 49 -8.36 -27.04 -5.84
CA ALA A 49 -7.25 -26.18 -6.19
C ALA A 49 -5.95 -26.71 -5.55
N ARG A 50 -4.83 -26.58 -6.28
CA ARG A 50 -3.50 -27.01 -5.80
C ARG A 50 -2.57 -25.81 -5.51
N LEU A 51 -2.62 -24.81 -6.37
CA LEU A 51 -1.73 -23.64 -6.36
C LEU A 51 -2.56 -22.38 -6.10
N VAL A 52 -2.93 -22.16 -4.83
CA VAL A 52 -3.75 -21.03 -4.41
C VAL A 52 -2.87 -19.81 -4.14
N ALA A 53 -3.03 -18.76 -4.94
CA ALA A 53 -2.30 -17.50 -4.74
C ALA A 53 -3.13 -16.46 -3.98
N GLY A 54 -2.53 -15.83 -2.98
CA GLY A 54 -3.02 -14.60 -2.39
C GLY A 54 -2.45 -13.39 -3.13
N VAL A 55 -3.26 -12.36 -3.37
CA VAL A 55 -2.90 -11.16 -4.13
C VAL A 55 -3.33 -9.91 -3.38
N ASP A 56 -2.41 -8.94 -3.26
CA ASP A 56 -2.68 -7.63 -2.63
C ASP A 56 -1.85 -6.52 -3.29
N GLU A 57 -2.27 -5.26 -3.12
CA GLU A 57 -1.58 -4.08 -3.62
C GLU A 57 -1.30 -3.06 -2.52
N VAL A 58 -0.33 -2.18 -2.79
CA VAL A 58 0.05 -1.06 -1.92
C VAL A 58 0.32 0.20 -2.73
N GLY A 59 0.06 1.35 -2.13
CA GLY A 59 0.41 2.64 -2.72
C GLY A 59 -0.71 3.30 -3.52
N ARG A 60 -1.97 2.85 -3.41
CA ARG A 60 -3.11 3.46 -4.13
C ARG A 60 -3.29 4.94 -3.81
N GLY A 61 -3.27 5.32 -2.54
CA GLY A 61 -3.47 6.71 -2.10
C GLY A 61 -2.21 7.56 -2.05
N SER A 62 -1.10 7.10 -2.62
CA SER A 62 0.15 7.86 -2.68
C SER A 62 0.10 8.89 -3.81
N LEU A 63 0.69 10.07 -3.59
CA LEU A 63 0.83 11.12 -4.61
C LEU A 63 2.03 10.89 -5.53
N PHE A 64 2.99 10.04 -5.10
CA PHE A 64 4.27 9.82 -5.77
C PHE A 64 4.50 8.35 -6.07
N GLY A 65 5.04 8.07 -7.26
CA GLY A 65 5.55 6.77 -7.67
C GLY A 65 4.47 5.74 -7.97
N CYS A 66 4.92 4.50 -8.09
CA CYS A 66 4.11 3.37 -8.56
C CYS A 66 3.09 2.88 -7.52
N VAL A 67 2.05 2.19 -8.02
CA VAL A 67 1.31 1.19 -7.26
C VAL A 67 2.02 -0.14 -7.43
N VAL A 68 2.20 -0.88 -6.34
CA VAL A 68 2.90 -2.17 -6.32
C VAL A 68 1.94 -3.25 -5.86
N ALA A 69 1.92 -4.37 -6.55
CA ALA A 69 1.17 -5.55 -6.16
C ALA A 69 2.09 -6.75 -6.00
N ALA A 70 1.69 -7.70 -5.18
CA ALA A 70 2.35 -8.98 -5.07
C ALA A 70 1.34 -10.13 -5.14
N ALA A 71 1.83 -11.29 -5.59
CA ALA A 71 1.12 -12.55 -5.57
C ALA A 71 1.98 -13.61 -4.87
N VAL A 72 1.39 -14.44 -4.01
CA VAL A 72 2.12 -15.43 -3.21
C VAL A 72 1.35 -16.75 -3.15
N ILE A 73 1.99 -17.85 -3.53
CA ILE A 73 1.49 -19.22 -3.33
C ILE A 73 2.21 -19.80 -2.11
N LEU A 74 1.49 -19.96 -1.01
CA LEU A 74 2.04 -20.56 0.20
C LEU A 74 2.31 -22.05 0.02
N ASP A 75 3.37 -22.58 0.64
CA ASP A 75 3.56 -24.01 0.80
C ASP A 75 2.56 -24.56 1.85
N PRO A 76 1.67 -25.52 1.49
CA PRO A 76 0.73 -26.11 2.44
C PRO A 76 1.41 -26.81 3.63
N ASN A 77 2.66 -27.26 3.45
CA ASN A 77 3.43 -27.98 4.45
C ASN A 77 4.27 -27.05 5.35
N TYR A 78 4.41 -25.78 4.99
CA TYR A 78 5.19 -24.81 5.77
C TYR A 78 4.33 -23.65 6.28
N ARG A 79 4.32 -23.45 7.58
CA ARG A 79 3.59 -22.36 8.21
C ARG A 79 4.50 -21.15 8.43
N VAL A 80 4.36 -20.11 7.64
CA VAL A 80 4.98 -18.81 7.90
C VAL A 80 4.30 -18.19 9.13
N ARG A 81 5.01 -18.21 10.27
CA ARG A 81 4.47 -17.67 11.55
C ARG A 81 4.54 -16.15 11.57
N GLY A 82 3.50 -15.51 12.09
CA GLY A 82 3.47 -14.07 12.33
C GLY A 82 2.86 -13.27 11.18
N LEU A 83 2.30 -13.92 10.16
CA LEU A 83 1.52 -13.25 9.12
C LEU A 83 0.31 -12.53 9.72
N ARG A 84 0.13 -11.29 9.35
CA ARG A 84 -1.01 -10.43 9.69
C ARG A 84 -1.00 -9.20 8.78
N ASP A 85 -2.05 -8.39 8.83
CA ASP A 85 -2.10 -7.09 8.15
C ASP A 85 -0.76 -6.33 8.27
N SER A 86 -0.14 -6.02 7.15
CA SER A 86 1.18 -5.39 7.07
C SER A 86 1.26 -4.03 7.77
N LYS A 87 0.13 -3.32 7.88
CA LYS A 87 0.01 -2.02 8.56
C LYS A 87 0.13 -2.13 10.08
N LEU A 88 -0.12 -3.33 10.62
CA LEU A 88 0.00 -3.62 12.05
C LEU A 88 1.41 -4.09 12.46
N LEU A 89 2.33 -4.25 11.51
CA LEU A 89 3.69 -4.73 11.73
C LEU A 89 4.70 -3.57 11.69
N PRO A 90 5.67 -3.52 12.61
CA PRO A 90 6.83 -2.63 12.48
C PRO A 90 7.65 -2.94 11.21
N ALA A 91 8.32 -1.94 10.63
CA ALA A 91 9.08 -2.09 9.39
C ALA A 91 10.11 -3.23 9.44
N ALA A 92 10.95 -3.28 10.48
CA ALA A 92 11.95 -4.34 10.67
C ALA A 92 11.31 -5.74 10.72
N ARG A 93 10.11 -5.87 11.32
CA ARG A 93 9.40 -7.14 11.35
C ARG A 93 8.85 -7.54 9.99
N ARG A 94 8.39 -6.56 9.17
CA ARG A 94 7.97 -6.83 7.79
C ARG A 94 9.12 -7.33 6.94
N GLU A 95 10.31 -6.73 7.06
CA GLU A 95 11.51 -7.14 6.32
C GLU A 95 11.90 -8.59 6.64
N VAL A 96 11.98 -8.95 7.93
CA VAL A 96 12.24 -10.35 8.34
C VAL A 96 11.17 -11.32 7.83
N LEU A 97 9.89 -10.91 7.83
CA LEU A 97 8.82 -11.77 7.30
C LEU A 97 8.89 -11.87 5.77
N ALA A 98 9.24 -10.80 5.06
CA ALA A 98 9.41 -10.82 3.62
C ALA A 98 10.48 -11.83 3.18
N GLU A 99 11.62 -11.88 3.85
CA GLU A 99 12.65 -12.90 3.57
C GLU A 99 12.11 -14.32 3.80
N ARG A 100 11.46 -14.57 4.94
CA ARG A 100 10.84 -15.88 5.20
C ARG A 100 9.78 -16.27 4.18
N ILE A 101 9.00 -15.30 3.69
CA ILE A 101 8.01 -15.54 2.62
C ILE A 101 8.74 -15.97 1.36
N ARG A 102 9.80 -15.25 0.95
CA ARG A 102 10.58 -15.57 -0.25
C ARG A 102 11.22 -16.97 -0.18
N GLU A 103 11.75 -17.34 0.97
CA GLU A 103 12.44 -18.61 1.20
C GLU A 103 11.52 -19.84 1.30
N HIS A 104 10.28 -19.64 1.80
CA HIS A 104 9.43 -20.74 2.22
C HIS A 104 8.04 -20.75 1.56
N THR A 105 7.90 -20.14 0.41
CA THR A 105 6.68 -20.22 -0.40
C THR A 105 6.94 -20.99 -1.70
N VAL A 106 5.90 -21.57 -2.28
CA VAL A 106 5.99 -22.28 -3.55
C VAL A 106 6.38 -21.33 -4.68
N ALA A 107 5.76 -20.16 -4.71
CA ALA A 107 6.06 -19.09 -5.65
C ALA A 107 5.66 -17.73 -5.08
N TRP A 108 6.33 -16.69 -5.52
CA TRP A 108 5.95 -15.31 -5.28
C TRP A 108 6.39 -14.44 -6.46
N ALA A 109 5.67 -13.35 -6.67
CA ALA A 109 6.02 -12.35 -7.67
C ALA A 109 5.56 -10.98 -7.22
N VAL A 110 6.25 -9.95 -7.72
CA VAL A 110 5.90 -8.54 -7.50
C VAL A 110 5.84 -7.85 -8.85
N ALA A 111 4.88 -6.95 -9.00
CA ALA A 111 4.75 -6.09 -10.17
C ALA A 111 4.43 -4.65 -9.73
N ALA A 112 4.79 -3.69 -10.56
CA ALA A 112 4.58 -2.28 -10.31
C ALA A 112 4.06 -1.59 -11.57
N VAL A 113 3.10 -0.67 -11.38
CA VAL A 113 2.61 0.22 -12.43
C VAL A 113 2.97 1.65 -12.05
N ASP A 114 3.65 2.36 -12.94
CA ASP A 114 4.22 3.68 -12.69
C ASP A 114 3.18 4.81 -12.65
N ALA A 115 3.65 6.02 -12.28
CA ALA A 115 2.80 7.19 -12.16
C ALA A 115 2.18 7.60 -13.50
N ALA A 116 2.93 7.56 -14.59
CA ALA A 116 2.45 7.94 -15.91
C ALA A 116 1.31 7.02 -16.38
N ARG A 117 1.46 5.70 -16.14
CA ARG A 117 0.40 4.75 -16.47
C ARG A 117 -0.82 4.91 -15.56
N ILE A 118 -0.61 5.22 -14.27
CA ILE A 118 -1.71 5.53 -13.34
C ILE A 118 -2.52 6.72 -13.84
N ASP A 119 -1.86 7.78 -14.32
CA ASP A 119 -2.53 8.97 -14.85
C ASP A 119 -3.35 8.69 -16.12
N GLN A 120 -2.90 7.74 -16.94
CA GLN A 120 -3.60 7.32 -18.17
C GLN A 120 -4.88 6.52 -17.90
N ILE A 121 -4.81 5.53 -16.98
CA ILE A 121 -5.86 4.53 -16.78
C ILE A 121 -6.60 4.64 -15.46
N ASN A 122 -6.26 5.61 -14.62
CA ASN A 122 -6.62 5.81 -13.21
C ASN A 122 -6.09 4.72 -12.26
N ILE A 123 -6.13 5.04 -10.96
CA ILE A 123 -5.56 4.17 -9.90
C ILE A 123 -6.31 2.85 -9.73
N TYR A 124 -7.61 2.81 -10.02
CA TYR A 124 -8.39 1.57 -9.91
C TYR A 124 -7.92 0.54 -10.93
N HIS A 125 -7.83 0.93 -12.20
CA HIS A 125 -7.35 0.06 -13.28
C HIS A 125 -5.85 -0.24 -13.16
N ALA A 126 -5.04 0.72 -12.72
CA ALA A 126 -3.62 0.51 -12.47
C ALA A 126 -3.35 -0.52 -11.36
N SER A 127 -4.16 -0.51 -10.28
CA SER A 127 -4.07 -1.53 -9.22
C SER A 127 -4.39 -2.93 -9.76
N ARG A 128 -5.46 -3.06 -10.54
CA ARG A 128 -5.85 -4.33 -11.17
C ARG A 128 -4.80 -4.83 -12.16
N LEU A 129 -4.20 -3.91 -12.93
CA LEU A 129 -3.09 -4.23 -13.84
C LEU A 129 -1.88 -4.75 -13.09
N ALA A 130 -1.44 -4.07 -12.02
CA ALA A 130 -0.33 -4.51 -11.19
C ALA A 130 -0.58 -5.90 -10.57
N MET A 131 -1.80 -6.13 -10.06
CA MET A 131 -2.19 -7.44 -9.52
C MET A 131 -2.16 -8.53 -10.60
N ARG A 132 -2.72 -8.26 -11.80
CA ARG A 132 -2.69 -9.20 -12.94
C ARG A 132 -1.26 -9.53 -13.33
N GLU A 133 -0.40 -8.54 -13.46
CA GLU A 133 1.01 -8.76 -13.78
C GLU A 133 1.75 -9.57 -12.72
N ALA A 134 1.48 -9.34 -11.43
CA ALA A 134 2.05 -10.13 -10.36
C ALA A 134 1.62 -11.61 -10.46
N VAL A 135 0.34 -11.87 -10.73
CA VAL A 135 -0.19 -13.24 -10.94
C VAL A 135 0.45 -13.90 -12.16
N THR A 136 0.56 -13.18 -13.29
CA THR A 136 1.14 -13.71 -14.53
C THR A 136 2.62 -14.09 -14.39
N ARG A 137 3.35 -13.44 -13.49
CA ARG A 137 4.78 -13.71 -13.23
C ARG A 137 5.02 -14.88 -12.28
N LEU A 138 3.98 -15.48 -11.71
CA LEU A 138 4.15 -16.65 -10.83
C LEU A 138 4.66 -17.87 -11.59
N ALA A 139 5.66 -18.53 -11.04
CA ALA A 139 6.21 -19.80 -11.55
C ALA A 139 6.45 -20.76 -10.36
N PRO A 140 5.64 -21.83 -10.22
CA PRO A 140 4.52 -22.26 -11.07
C PRO A 140 3.33 -21.31 -11.05
N ALA A 141 2.49 -21.33 -12.11
CA ALA A 141 1.30 -20.52 -12.22
C ALA A 141 0.21 -20.95 -11.21
N ALA A 142 -0.54 -19.99 -10.68
CA ALA A 142 -1.67 -20.26 -9.81
C ALA A 142 -2.86 -20.85 -10.59
N ASP A 143 -3.59 -21.77 -9.94
CA ASP A 143 -4.84 -22.33 -10.44
C ASP A 143 -6.09 -21.74 -9.74
N HIS A 144 -5.89 -20.98 -8.64
CA HIS A 144 -6.95 -20.29 -7.90
C HIS A 144 -6.40 -19.04 -7.23
N LEU A 145 -7.20 -17.96 -7.21
CA LEU A 145 -6.78 -16.68 -6.63
C LEU A 145 -7.66 -16.25 -5.46
N LEU A 146 -7.02 -15.79 -4.40
CA LEU A 146 -7.63 -15.05 -3.30
C LEU A 146 -7.14 -13.59 -3.42
N VAL A 147 -8.03 -12.66 -3.73
CA VAL A 147 -7.65 -11.27 -4.05
C VAL A 147 -8.20 -10.32 -2.98
N ASP A 148 -7.38 -9.39 -2.48
CA ASP A 148 -7.88 -8.39 -1.52
C ASP A 148 -8.85 -7.44 -2.21
N ALA A 149 -10.11 -7.45 -1.74
CA ALA A 149 -11.22 -6.57 -2.08
C ALA A 149 -11.58 -6.39 -3.58
N LEU A 150 -10.75 -6.84 -4.53
CA LEU A 150 -10.92 -6.59 -5.97
C LEU A 150 -11.09 -7.88 -6.77
N ARG A 151 -11.55 -7.72 -8.02
CA ARG A 151 -11.44 -8.73 -9.06
C ARG A 151 -10.49 -8.24 -10.13
N ILE A 152 -9.64 -9.15 -10.64
CA ILE A 152 -8.69 -8.88 -11.71
C ILE A 152 -9.11 -9.59 -13.00
N GLU A 153 -8.63 -9.10 -14.13
CA GLU A 153 -8.89 -9.70 -15.45
C GLU A 153 -7.92 -10.86 -15.69
N CYS A 154 -8.38 -12.06 -15.41
CA CYS A 154 -7.63 -13.31 -15.59
C CYS A 154 -8.59 -14.49 -15.75
N GLU A 155 -8.08 -15.60 -16.28
CA GLU A 155 -8.86 -16.83 -16.52
C GLU A 155 -9.05 -17.66 -15.24
N GLN A 156 -8.16 -17.51 -14.25
CA GLN A 156 -8.19 -18.29 -13.04
C GLN A 156 -9.44 -18.00 -12.21
N PRO A 157 -10.08 -19.03 -11.63
CA PRO A 157 -11.09 -18.87 -10.60
C PRO A 157 -10.58 -17.96 -9.47
N GLN A 158 -11.38 -16.98 -9.05
CA GLN A 158 -10.94 -16.02 -8.06
C GLN A 158 -12.02 -15.67 -7.05
N VAL A 159 -11.61 -15.43 -5.81
CA VAL A 159 -12.47 -15.01 -4.70
C VAL A 159 -11.97 -13.66 -4.17
N PRO A 160 -12.74 -12.57 -4.34
CA PRO A 160 -12.43 -11.30 -3.67
C PRO A 160 -12.78 -11.39 -2.18
N ILE A 161 -11.85 -10.94 -1.32
CA ILE A 161 -11.99 -11.02 0.13
C ILE A 161 -11.79 -9.64 0.74
N ILE A 162 -12.83 -9.07 1.31
CA ILE A 162 -12.74 -7.77 2.00
C ILE A 162 -11.87 -7.93 3.24
N HIS A 163 -10.87 -7.05 3.40
CA HIS A 163 -9.83 -7.14 4.42
C HIS A 163 -9.06 -8.46 4.35
N GLY A 164 -8.79 -8.94 3.16
CA GLY A 164 -8.10 -10.19 2.90
C GLY A 164 -6.73 -10.24 3.58
N ASP A 165 -6.00 -9.13 3.59
CA ASP A 165 -4.71 -8.94 4.30
C ASP A 165 -4.79 -9.22 5.81
N ALA A 166 -5.97 -9.10 6.42
CA ALA A 166 -6.20 -9.38 7.83
C ALA A 166 -6.73 -10.80 8.12
N VAL A 167 -7.28 -11.52 7.14
CA VAL A 167 -7.99 -12.80 7.37
C VAL A 167 -7.44 -13.99 6.58
N SER A 168 -6.76 -13.79 5.44
CA SER A 168 -6.13 -14.82 4.60
C SER A 168 -4.61 -14.77 4.73
N ALA A 169 -3.99 -15.92 4.93
CA ALA A 169 -2.54 -16.00 5.10
C ALA A 169 -1.77 -15.69 3.80
N SER A 170 -2.26 -16.15 2.65
CA SER A 170 -1.62 -15.87 1.36
C SER A 170 -1.75 -14.40 0.96
N ILE A 171 -2.91 -13.77 1.20
CA ILE A 171 -3.08 -12.32 0.95
C ILE A 171 -2.20 -11.50 1.91
N ALA A 172 -2.13 -11.88 3.21
CA ALA A 172 -1.24 -11.22 4.17
C ALA A 172 0.24 -11.31 3.76
N ALA A 173 0.66 -12.46 3.22
CA ALA A 173 2.01 -12.63 2.68
C ALA A 173 2.26 -11.72 1.48
N ALA A 174 1.32 -11.63 0.54
CA ALA A 174 1.37 -10.72 -0.59
C ALA A 174 1.44 -9.25 -0.14
N SER A 175 0.58 -8.84 0.80
CA SER A 175 0.59 -7.51 1.41
C SER A 175 1.96 -7.12 1.98
N ILE A 176 2.61 -8.05 2.70
CA ILE A 176 3.95 -7.83 3.28
C ILE A 176 4.98 -7.64 2.17
N LEU A 177 5.01 -8.51 1.15
CA LEU A 177 5.97 -8.40 0.03
C LEU A 177 5.79 -7.09 -0.75
N ALA A 178 4.55 -6.78 -1.15
CA ALA A 178 4.25 -5.53 -1.85
C ALA A 178 4.68 -4.31 -1.03
N LYS A 179 4.41 -4.31 0.29
CA LYS A 179 4.76 -3.21 1.18
C LYS A 179 6.26 -3.04 1.35
N VAL A 180 7.01 -4.12 1.56
CA VAL A 180 8.47 -4.08 1.71
C VAL A 180 9.12 -3.58 0.43
N GLU A 181 8.68 -4.07 -0.72
CA GLU A 181 9.22 -3.66 -2.02
C GLU A 181 8.94 -2.19 -2.30
N ARG A 182 7.71 -1.72 -2.10
CA ARG A 182 7.37 -0.32 -2.30
C ARG A 182 8.11 0.60 -1.32
N ASP A 183 8.25 0.20 -0.06
CA ASP A 183 8.98 0.99 0.94
C ASP A 183 10.48 1.09 0.58
N ARG A 184 11.07 0.05 -0.06
CA ARG A 184 12.42 0.06 -0.62
C ARG A 184 12.53 1.09 -1.75
N MET A 185 11.64 1.01 -2.74
CA MET A 185 11.58 1.98 -3.84
C MET A 185 11.47 3.44 -3.35
N MET A 186 10.65 3.69 -2.32
CA MET A 186 10.52 5.04 -1.76
C MET A 186 11.77 5.53 -1.05
N ARG A 187 12.59 4.65 -0.48
CA ARG A 187 13.91 5.03 0.08
C ARG A 187 14.91 5.38 -1.03
N GLU A 188 14.88 4.65 -2.13
CA GLU A 188 15.72 4.92 -3.31
C GLU A 188 15.37 6.27 -3.93
N TRP A 189 14.09 6.54 -4.12
CA TRP A 189 13.63 7.85 -4.61
C TRP A 189 13.89 9.01 -3.63
N ASP A 190 13.91 8.74 -2.33
CA ASP A 190 14.27 9.76 -1.32
C ASP A 190 15.72 10.26 -1.51
N ALA A 191 16.63 9.39 -1.94
CA ALA A 191 17.99 9.76 -2.25
C ALA A 191 18.10 10.65 -3.52
N VAL A 192 17.20 10.46 -4.48
CA VAL A 192 17.12 11.24 -5.72
C VAL A 192 16.39 12.58 -5.50
N PHE A 193 15.33 12.57 -4.68
CA PHE A 193 14.48 13.73 -4.40
C PHE A 193 14.41 14.02 -2.90
N PRO A 194 15.54 14.39 -2.25
CA PRO A 194 15.60 14.50 -0.78
C PRO A 194 14.67 15.60 -0.21
N ALA A 195 14.38 16.63 -1.00
CA ALA A 195 13.50 17.73 -0.61
C ALA A 195 12.07 17.27 -0.26
N TYR A 196 11.60 16.16 -0.84
CA TYR A 196 10.25 15.68 -0.62
C TYR A 196 10.12 14.79 0.63
N GLY A 197 11.19 14.16 1.13
CA GLY A 197 11.18 13.29 2.32
C GLY A 197 10.42 11.98 2.12
N LEU A 198 10.49 11.39 0.92
CA LEU A 198 9.77 10.19 0.49
C LEU A 198 10.07 8.96 1.36
N GLY A 199 11.29 8.86 1.87
CA GLY A 199 11.71 7.81 2.79
C GLY A 199 10.95 7.79 4.11
N SER A 200 10.39 8.92 4.52
CA SER A 200 9.57 9.04 5.73
C SER A 200 8.11 8.63 5.47
N HIS A 201 7.41 9.37 4.64
CA HIS A 201 5.96 9.24 4.42
C HIS A 201 5.58 8.38 3.21
N LYS A 202 6.54 7.81 2.49
CA LYS A 202 6.32 6.88 1.37
C LYS A 202 5.44 7.45 0.25
N GLY A 203 5.54 8.77 0.02
CA GLY A 203 4.81 9.49 -1.01
C GLY A 203 3.33 9.78 -0.68
N TYR A 204 2.84 9.46 0.52
CA TYR A 204 1.47 9.81 0.92
C TYR A 204 1.32 11.30 1.21
N SER A 205 0.08 11.82 1.13
CA SER A 205 -0.30 13.22 1.29
C SER A 205 -0.20 13.71 2.74
N THR A 206 1.00 13.64 3.33
CA THR A 206 1.28 14.20 4.66
C THR A 206 1.46 15.72 4.56
N PRO A 207 1.30 16.47 5.67
CA PRO A 207 1.56 17.92 5.67
C PRO A 207 2.95 18.27 5.14
N ARG A 208 3.98 17.45 5.45
CA ARG A 208 5.34 17.62 4.95
C ARG A 208 5.43 17.47 3.42
N HIS A 209 4.81 16.42 2.87
CA HIS A 209 4.80 16.20 1.41
C HIS A 209 4.05 17.31 0.67
N LEU A 210 2.89 17.74 1.21
CA LEU A 210 2.13 18.84 0.63
C LEU A 210 2.88 20.18 0.71
N ALA A 211 3.68 20.41 1.75
CA ALA A 211 4.55 21.59 1.85
C ALA A 211 5.64 21.54 0.78
N ALA A 212 6.32 20.40 0.61
CA ALA A 212 7.33 20.21 -0.43
C ALA A 212 6.76 20.41 -1.85
N LEU A 213 5.54 19.89 -2.11
CA LEU A 213 4.86 20.13 -3.39
C LEU A 213 4.58 21.62 -3.67
N ARG A 214 4.23 22.40 -2.64
CA ARG A 214 4.02 23.86 -2.82
C ARG A 214 5.32 24.60 -3.05
N GLU A 215 6.42 24.16 -2.45
CA GLU A 215 7.73 24.82 -2.51
C GLU A 215 8.50 24.47 -3.78
N PHE A 216 8.52 23.17 -4.17
CA PHE A 216 9.35 22.66 -5.26
C PHE A 216 8.55 22.23 -6.49
N GLY A 217 7.20 22.26 -6.44
CA GLY A 217 6.34 21.74 -7.49
C GLY A 217 6.34 20.20 -7.55
N PRO A 218 5.60 19.58 -8.47
CA PRO A 218 5.62 18.15 -8.70
C PRO A 218 6.77 17.73 -9.63
N THR A 219 7.39 16.59 -9.35
CA THR A 219 8.31 15.91 -10.26
C THR A 219 7.53 15.07 -11.30
N PRO A 220 8.16 14.55 -12.38
CA PRO A 220 7.53 13.65 -13.34
C PRO A 220 7.02 12.32 -12.72
N LEU A 221 7.48 11.97 -11.53
CA LEU A 221 7.05 10.77 -10.80
C LEU A 221 5.85 11.04 -9.86
N HIS A 222 5.38 12.27 -9.74
CA HIS A 222 4.13 12.58 -9.08
C HIS A 222 2.96 12.26 -10.00
N ARG A 223 1.87 11.75 -9.42
CA ARG A 223 0.66 11.38 -10.13
C ARG A 223 -0.15 12.62 -10.45
N GLN A 224 -0.01 13.11 -11.67
CA GLN A 224 -0.58 14.39 -12.12
C GLN A 224 -2.11 14.42 -12.06
N SER A 225 -2.78 13.27 -12.18
CA SER A 225 -4.23 13.15 -12.04
C SER A 225 -4.75 13.26 -10.59
N PHE A 226 -3.86 13.27 -9.58
CA PHE A 226 -4.26 13.35 -8.17
C PHE A 226 -4.41 14.81 -7.73
N ALA A 227 -5.57 15.13 -7.11
CA ALA A 227 -5.93 16.51 -6.75
C ALA A 227 -4.84 17.33 -6.05
N PRO A 228 -4.14 16.82 -5.02
CA PRO A 228 -3.05 17.60 -4.40
C PRO A 228 -1.86 17.90 -5.31
N VAL A 229 -1.69 17.14 -6.41
CA VAL A 229 -0.60 17.34 -7.38
C VAL A 229 -1.00 18.36 -8.43
N TRP A 230 -2.12 18.17 -9.15
CA TRP A 230 -2.56 19.11 -10.17
C TRP A 230 -2.94 20.49 -9.62
N GLN A 231 -3.24 20.61 -8.33
CA GLN A 231 -3.46 21.89 -7.64
C GLN A 231 -2.17 22.67 -7.36
N ASN A 232 -1.01 22.04 -7.55
CA ASN A 232 0.31 22.65 -7.41
C ASN A 232 1.10 22.41 -8.70
N PRO A 233 0.69 23.03 -9.83
CA PRO A 233 1.40 22.87 -11.10
C PRO A 233 2.81 23.45 -11.00
N VAL A 234 3.75 22.90 -11.76
CA VAL A 234 5.10 23.50 -11.90
C VAL A 234 4.95 24.90 -12.45
N PRO A 235 5.58 25.93 -11.84
CA PRO A 235 5.63 27.26 -12.44
C PRO A 235 6.19 27.16 -13.88
N GLN A 236 5.54 27.82 -14.83
CA GLN A 236 5.90 27.74 -16.25
C GLN A 236 7.34 28.21 -16.51
N GLU A 237 7.86 29.08 -15.65
CA GLU A 237 9.25 29.59 -15.69
C GLU A 237 10.31 28.51 -15.42
N ALA A 238 9.97 27.42 -14.74
CA ALA A 238 10.91 26.33 -14.45
C ALA A 238 11.25 25.48 -15.69
N PHE A 239 10.47 25.56 -16.77
CA PHE A 239 10.73 24.82 -18.01
C PHE A 239 11.70 25.54 -18.96
N PHE A 240 11.95 26.84 -18.78
CA PHE A 240 12.82 27.61 -19.66
C PHE A 240 14.32 27.48 -19.35
N PHE A 241 14.70 26.84 -18.25
CA PHE A 241 16.12 26.65 -17.86
C PHE A 241 16.68 25.27 -18.19
N MET A 242 15.98 24.45 -18.97
CA MET A 242 16.50 23.19 -19.51
C MET A 242 16.77 23.29 -21.01
N ASP A 243 16.97 24.52 -21.54
CA ASP A 243 17.32 24.75 -22.94
C ASP A 243 18.83 24.62 -23.17
N ASP A 244 19.17 23.63 -23.95
CA ASP A 244 20.11 23.53 -25.10
C ASP A 244 21.60 23.95 -24.96
N ASP A 245 22.12 24.38 -23.84
CA ASP A 245 23.54 24.84 -23.75
C ASP A 245 24.55 23.76 -23.33
N GLU A 246 24.15 22.49 -23.11
CA GLU A 246 25.10 21.42 -22.77
C GLU A 246 25.36 20.38 -23.90
N LEU A 247 24.84 20.63 -25.09
CA LEU A 247 25.14 19.79 -26.28
C LEU A 247 26.18 20.41 -27.24
N ALA A 248 26.80 21.50 -26.86
CA ALA A 248 27.88 22.13 -27.64
C ALA A 248 29.24 21.91 -26.93
N LEU A 249 29.64 20.68 -26.71
CA LEU A 249 31.01 20.35 -26.34
C LEU A 249 31.60 19.36 -27.34
N ASP A 250 32.60 19.90 -28.02
CA ASP A 250 33.79 19.22 -28.53
C ASP A 250 33.75 18.57 -29.91
N GLU A 251 33.58 19.42 -30.93
CA GLU A 251 34.04 19.11 -32.29
C GLU A 251 35.43 19.67 -32.63
N THR A 252 36.27 20.03 -31.64
CA THR A 252 37.62 20.59 -31.92
C THR A 252 38.74 19.81 -31.25
N ALA A 253 38.82 18.51 -31.43
CA ALA A 253 39.98 17.72 -31.04
C ALA A 253 40.21 16.53 -31.99
N VAL A 254 40.34 16.81 -33.31
CA VAL A 254 41.08 15.94 -34.25
C VAL A 254 41.71 16.87 -35.27
N GLY A 255 42.95 17.16 -35.03
CA GLY A 255 43.89 17.78 -35.95
C GLY A 255 45.27 17.28 -35.63
#